data_c76f2c29413cdacf9774bde5f92e617f
#
_entry.id   c76f2c29413cdacf9774bde5f92e617f
#
_cell.length_a   1.000
_cell.length_b   1.000
_cell.length_c   1.000
_cell.angle_alpha   90.00
_cell.angle_beta   90.00
_cell.angle_gamma   90.00
#
_symmetry.space_group_name_H-M   'P 1'
#
loop_
_entity.id
_entity.type
_entity.pdbx_description
1 polymer ?
#
loop_
_entity_poly.entity_id
_entity_poly.type
_entity_poly.pdbx_seq_one_letter_code
_entity_poly.pdbx_strand_id
1 'polypeptide(L)'
;MRNTRKLEEITFDEMLELASLGAQVLNNRSVELAKKYNVELEVLSSLNPIPGTVVKEVTKMEGMLIKGVAKDTDVAVITILNVPDEPGTSFKIFGLLAQKNINVDIILQSTGRDGKKDISFTCSEGEADTALRVLKDSGKFQDVTCDETCAKVSIVGAGMQSHSGVASKMFEALSNNNINIKMISTSEIKISCIIDRNDADKAVSAIHDMLFD
;
A
#
# COMPACT_ATOMS: atom_id res chain seq x y z
N MET A 1 -16.61 5.22 -11.56
CA MET A 1 -15.59 4.88 -12.57
C MET A 1 -16.27 4.44 -13.84
N ARG A 2 -15.83 4.94 -14.98
CA ARG A 2 -16.25 4.47 -16.31
C ARG A 2 -15.28 3.34 -16.69
N ASN A 3 -15.72 2.38 -17.51
CA ASN A 3 -14.88 1.28 -18.06
C ASN A 3 -14.28 0.28 -17.06
N THR A 4 -14.91 0.05 -15.91
CA THR A 4 -14.50 -1.06 -15.03
C THR A 4 -14.70 -2.40 -15.74
N ARG A 5 -13.71 -3.28 -15.67
CA ARG A 5 -13.77 -4.64 -16.25
C ARG A 5 -13.69 -5.67 -15.15
N LYS A 6 -14.48 -6.73 -15.29
CA LYS A 6 -14.36 -7.90 -14.42
C LYS A 6 -13.06 -8.64 -14.77
N LEU A 7 -12.26 -8.99 -13.79
CA LEU A 7 -11.15 -9.92 -13.95
C LEU A 7 -11.71 -11.35 -14.04
N GLU A 8 -11.29 -12.12 -15.03
CA GLU A 8 -11.63 -13.54 -15.10
C GLU A 8 -10.77 -14.34 -14.16
N GLU A 9 -9.48 -14.00 -14.08
CA GLU A 9 -8.48 -14.67 -13.26
C GLU A 9 -7.55 -13.63 -12.60
N ILE A 10 -7.07 -13.96 -11.39
CA ILE A 10 -6.09 -13.19 -10.65
C ILE A 10 -5.17 -14.15 -9.87
N THR A 11 -3.91 -13.80 -9.68
CA THR A 11 -3.01 -14.61 -8.85
C THR A 11 -3.29 -14.41 -7.36
N PHE A 12 -2.88 -15.38 -6.53
CA PHE A 12 -2.98 -15.25 -5.08
C PHE A 12 -2.23 -14.02 -4.58
N ASP A 13 -1.05 -13.73 -5.12
CA ASP A 13 -0.24 -12.58 -4.68
C ASP A 13 -0.91 -11.24 -5.02
N GLU A 14 -1.42 -11.10 -6.24
CA GLU A 14 -2.19 -9.91 -6.64
C GLU A 14 -3.47 -9.74 -5.80
N MET A 15 -4.17 -10.83 -5.51
CA MET A 15 -5.38 -10.81 -4.68
C MET A 15 -5.05 -10.42 -3.22
N LEU A 16 -3.96 -10.96 -2.65
CA LEU A 16 -3.48 -10.59 -1.31
C LEU A 16 -3.16 -9.11 -1.23
N GLU A 17 -2.46 -8.58 -2.24
CA GLU A 17 -2.16 -7.14 -2.27
C GLU A 17 -3.45 -6.30 -2.37
N LEU A 18 -4.37 -6.62 -3.27
CA LEU A 18 -5.64 -5.88 -3.37
C LEU A 18 -6.45 -5.93 -2.08
N ALA A 19 -6.53 -7.10 -1.44
CA ALA A 19 -7.25 -7.27 -0.18
C ALA A 19 -6.61 -6.48 0.97
N SER A 20 -5.27 -6.46 1.03
CA SER A 20 -4.49 -5.69 2.03
C SER A 20 -4.59 -4.18 1.82
N LEU A 21 -4.84 -3.74 0.60
CA LEU A 21 -4.90 -2.33 0.21
C LEU A 21 -6.33 -1.73 0.27
N GLY A 22 -7.24 -2.39 0.99
CA GLY A 22 -8.58 -1.87 1.25
C GLY A 22 -9.64 -2.23 0.21
N ALA A 23 -9.36 -3.08 -0.77
CA ALA A 23 -10.35 -3.51 -1.75
C ALA A 23 -11.47 -4.39 -1.14
N GLN A 24 -11.26 -4.95 0.05
CA GLN A 24 -12.23 -5.72 0.87
C GLN A 24 -12.94 -6.87 0.12
N VAL A 25 -12.32 -7.40 -0.94
CA VAL A 25 -12.91 -8.45 -1.77
C VAL A 25 -12.90 -9.79 -1.05
N LEU A 26 -11.78 -10.12 -0.39
CA LEU A 26 -11.57 -11.33 0.38
C LEU A 26 -10.80 -11.01 1.67
N ASN A 27 -10.94 -11.89 2.67
CA ASN A 27 -10.10 -11.81 3.86
C ASN A 27 -8.70 -12.33 3.54
N ASN A 28 -7.64 -11.57 3.88
CA ASN A 28 -6.25 -11.90 3.59
C ASN A 28 -5.87 -13.29 4.07
N ARG A 29 -6.24 -13.63 5.32
CA ARG A 29 -5.91 -14.94 5.90
C ARG A 29 -6.54 -16.11 5.12
N SER A 30 -7.72 -15.91 4.55
CA SER A 30 -8.36 -16.93 3.69
C SER A 30 -7.59 -17.13 2.40
N VAL A 31 -7.10 -16.07 1.78
CA VAL A 31 -6.29 -16.14 0.55
C VAL A 31 -4.91 -16.74 0.84
N GLU A 32 -4.27 -16.38 1.97
CA GLU A 32 -3.00 -16.99 2.42
C GLU A 32 -3.13 -18.50 2.60
N LEU A 33 -4.20 -18.95 3.26
CA LEU A 33 -4.45 -20.38 3.46
C LEU A 33 -4.71 -21.09 2.13
N ALA A 34 -5.51 -20.49 1.26
CA ALA A 34 -5.78 -21.03 -0.07
C ALA A 34 -4.48 -21.18 -0.89
N LYS A 35 -3.62 -20.14 -0.89
CA LYS A 35 -2.30 -20.20 -1.50
C LYS A 35 -1.44 -21.32 -0.91
N LYS A 36 -1.35 -21.38 0.43
CA LYS A 36 -0.53 -22.38 1.13
C LYS A 36 -0.90 -23.81 0.77
N TYR A 37 -2.19 -24.08 0.59
CA TYR A 37 -2.70 -25.42 0.29
C TYR A 37 -3.02 -25.63 -1.19
N ASN A 38 -2.70 -24.65 -2.04
CA ASN A 38 -2.97 -24.64 -3.48
C ASN A 38 -4.45 -24.94 -3.81
N VAL A 39 -5.36 -24.28 -3.07
CA VAL A 39 -6.82 -24.38 -3.27
C VAL A 39 -7.27 -23.17 -4.09
N GLU A 40 -7.78 -23.42 -5.29
CA GLU A 40 -8.37 -22.34 -6.10
C GLU A 40 -9.60 -21.76 -5.39
N LEU A 41 -9.74 -20.43 -5.42
CA LEU A 41 -10.93 -19.74 -4.93
C LEU A 41 -11.69 -19.14 -6.11
N GLU A 42 -13.01 -19.08 -6.01
CA GLU A 42 -13.83 -18.37 -6.96
C GLU A 42 -14.66 -17.30 -6.24
N VAL A 43 -14.52 -16.05 -6.67
CA VAL A 43 -15.28 -14.90 -6.13
C VAL A 43 -16.50 -14.68 -6.99
N LEU A 44 -17.68 -14.99 -6.43
CA LEU A 44 -18.97 -14.94 -7.11
C LEU A 44 -19.84 -13.80 -6.59
N SER A 45 -20.73 -13.29 -7.44
CA SER A 45 -21.81 -12.43 -7.00
C SER A 45 -22.92 -13.25 -6.33
N SER A 46 -23.35 -12.84 -5.15
CA SER A 46 -24.53 -13.44 -4.50
C SER A 46 -25.87 -13.05 -5.15
N LEU A 47 -25.87 -12.04 -6.01
CA LEU A 47 -27.08 -11.49 -6.63
C LEU A 47 -27.26 -11.96 -8.08
N ASN A 48 -26.17 -12.20 -8.80
CA ASN A 48 -26.20 -12.52 -10.22
C ASN A 48 -25.45 -13.84 -10.50
N PRO A 49 -26.07 -14.84 -11.13
CA PRO A 49 -25.46 -16.13 -11.44
C PRO A 49 -24.57 -16.02 -12.70
N ILE A 50 -23.54 -15.21 -12.65
CA ILE A 50 -22.52 -15.07 -13.71
C ILE A 50 -21.20 -15.67 -13.24
N PRO A 51 -20.34 -16.19 -14.15
CA PRO A 51 -19.02 -16.67 -13.78
C PRO A 51 -18.25 -15.64 -12.93
N GLY A 52 -17.54 -16.10 -11.92
CA GLY A 52 -16.81 -15.25 -10.98
C GLY A 52 -15.41 -14.86 -11.46
N THR A 53 -14.59 -14.44 -10.52
CA THR A 53 -13.16 -14.27 -10.68
C THR A 53 -12.45 -15.42 -10.00
N VAL A 54 -11.61 -16.14 -10.73
CA VAL A 54 -10.83 -17.27 -10.19
C VAL A 54 -9.51 -16.77 -9.62
N VAL A 55 -9.21 -17.12 -8.37
CA VAL A 55 -7.94 -16.83 -7.69
C VAL A 55 -7.12 -18.10 -7.64
N LYS A 56 -5.92 -18.10 -8.25
CA LYS A 56 -5.05 -19.26 -8.38
C LYS A 56 -3.57 -18.87 -8.51
N GLU A 57 -2.66 -19.84 -8.51
CA GLU A 57 -1.21 -19.58 -8.53
C GLU A 57 -0.74 -18.93 -9.83
N VAL A 58 -1.22 -19.43 -10.97
CA VAL A 58 -0.80 -18.97 -12.31
C VAL A 58 -2.03 -18.63 -13.14
N THR A 59 -2.05 -17.45 -13.74
CA THR A 59 -3.11 -17.01 -14.64
C THR A 59 -2.68 -17.11 -16.10
N LYS A 60 -3.65 -17.35 -16.98
CA LYS A 60 -3.42 -17.36 -18.43
C LYS A 60 -3.35 -15.95 -19.04
N MET A 61 -3.71 -14.94 -18.25
CA MET A 61 -3.76 -13.54 -18.70
C MET A 61 -2.39 -12.85 -18.52
N GLU A 62 -1.39 -13.22 -19.30
CA GLU A 62 -0.09 -12.54 -19.34
C GLU A 62 -0.16 -11.09 -19.90
N GLY A 63 -1.32 -10.65 -20.39
CA GLY A 63 -1.49 -9.38 -21.10
C GLY A 63 -1.92 -8.16 -20.29
N MET A 64 -2.43 -8.33 -19.07
CA MET A 64 -2.82 -7.18 -18.23
C MET A 64 -1.71 -6.82 -17.25
N LEU A 65 -1.02 -5.71 -17.56
CA LEU A 65 0.07 -5.17 -16.73
C LEU A 65 -0.38 -4.82 -15.31
N ILE A 66 -1.57 -4.26 -15.18
CA ILE A 66 -2.18 -3.82 -13.93
C ILE A 66 -3.52 -4.53 -13.77
N LYS A 67 -3.76 -5.08 -12.58
CA LYS A 67 -5.01 -5.76 -12.24
C LYS A 67 -6.01 -4.86 -11.55
N GLY A 68 -5.55 -3.85 -10.84
CA GLY A 68 -6.44 -2.94 -10.13
C GLY A 68 -5.77 -1.74 -9.50
N VAL A 69 -6.63 -0.81 -9.09
CA VAL A 69 -6.29 0.34 -8.26
C VAL A 69 -7.09 0.23 -6.98
N ALA A 70 -6.42 0.31 -5.84
CA ALA A 70 -7.05 0.27 -4.52
C ALA A 70 -6.68 1.51 -3.71
N LYS A 71 -7.52 1.86 -2.74
CA LYS A 71 -7.23 2.89 -1.74
C LYS A 71 -7.43 2.33 -0.35
N ASP A 72 -6.61 2.82 0.56
CA ASP A 72 -6.72 2.59 1.99
C ASP A 72 -6.74 3.94 2.68
N THR A 73 -7.76 4.21 3.48
CA THR A 73 -7.93 5.46 4.24
C THR A 73 -7.63 5.29 5.72
N ASP A 74 -7.37 4.06 6.17
CA ASP A 74 -6.92 3.77 7.53
C ASP A 74 -5.39 3.80 7.59
N VAL A 75 -4.82 4.98 7.36
CA VAL A 75 -3.37 5.18 7.29
C VAL A 75 -2.97 6.46 8.00
N ALA A 76 -1.99 6.35 8.90
CA ALA A 76 -1.27 7.47 9.48
C ALA A 76 0.22 7.38 9.11
N VAL A 77 0.85 8.53 8.91
CA VAL A 77 2.29 8.65 8.66
C VAL A 77 2.96 9.20 9.92
N ILE A 78 3.89 8.44 10.47
CA ILE A 78 4.73 8.90 11.58
C ILE A 78 6.13 9.18 11.05
N THR A 79 6.65 10.36 11.38
CA THR A 79 8.00 10.78 11.01
C THR A 79 8.82 11.12 12.24
N ILE A 80 9.98 10.50 12.33
CA ILE A 80 10.99 10.75 13.36
C ILE A 80 12.13 11.51 12.68
N LEU A 81 12.33 12.76 13.09
CA LEU A 81 13.33 13.63 12.51
C LEU A 81 14.67 13.53 13.26
N ASN A 82 15.76 13.78 12.55
CA ASN A 82 17.08 13.94 13.12
C ASN A 82 17.58 12.76 13.97
N VAL A 83 17.18 11.52 13.65
CA VAL A 83 17.71 10.35 14.37
C VAL A 83 19.17 10.09 14.01
N PRO A 84 19.99 9.55 14.93
CA PRO A 84 21.38 9.22 14.64
C PRO A 84 21.52 8.26 13.45
N ASP A 85 22.39 8.58 12.50
CA ASP A 85 22.71 7.70 11.37
C ASP A 85 23.78 6.68 11.78
N GLU A 86 23.39 5.74 12.62
CA GLU A 86 24.25 4.70 13.17
C GLU A 86 23.57 3.32 13.13
N PRO A 87 24.35 2.23 13.12
CA PRO A 87 23.80 0.88 13.23
C PRO A 87 22.93 0.71 14.48
N GLY A 88 21.77 0.07 14.32
CA GLY A 88 20.84 -0.21 15.40
C GLY A 88 19.76 0.84 15.66
N THR A 89 19.82 2.02 15.05
CA THR A 89 18.77 3.05 15.21
C THR A 89 17.40 2.53 14.78
N SER A 90 17.29 1.95 13.60
CA SER A 90 16.01 1.36 13.13
C SER A 90 15.55 0.21 14.01
N PHE A 91 16.47 -0.66 14.50
CA PHE A 91 16.11 -1.72 15.44
C PHE A 91 15.50 -1.18 16.73
N LYS A 92 16.08 -0.09 17.29
CA LYS A 92 15.54 0.55 18.51
C LYS A 92 14.13 1.11 18.28
N ILE A 93 13.88 1.75 17.13
CA ILE A 93 12.57 2.34 16.77
C ILE A 93 11.53 1.23 16.61
N PHE A 94 11.76 0.32 15.68
CA PHE A 94 10.77 -0.70 15.34
C PHE A 94 10.61 -1.77 16.44
N GLY A 95 11.63 -1.98 17.26
CA GLY A 95 11.55 -2.81 18.46
C GLY A 95 10.58 -2.26 19.53
N LEU A 96 10.51 -0.93 19.69
CA LEU A 96 9.52 -0.29 20.58
C LEU A 96 8.09 -0.47 20.06
N LEU A 97 7.89 -0.32 18.76
CA LEU A 97 6.58 -0.51 18.12
C LEU A 97 6.11 -1.97 18.19
N ALA A 98 7.01 -2.90 17.90
CA ALA A 98 6.74 -4.33 17.98
C ALA A 98 6.31 -4.80 19.38
N GLN A 99 6.89 -4.25 20.45
CA GLN A 99 6.49 -4.53 21.84
C GLN A 99 5.05 -4.11 22.15
N LYS A 100 4.48 -3.22 21.35
CA LYS A 100 3.09 -2.77 21.44
C LYS A 100 2.17 -3.39 20.39
N ASN A 101 2.68 -4.38 19.65
CA ASN A 101 1.99 -5.04 18.53
C ASN A 101 1.53 -4.06 17.44
N ILE A 102 2.24 -2.94 17.25
CA ILE A 102 1.95 -1.97 16.20
C ILE A 102 2.50 -2.51 14.89
N ASN A 103 1.62 -2.66 13.90
CA ASN A 103 1.99 -3.09 12.57
C ASN A 103 2.46 -1.91 11.72
N VAL A 104 3.56 -2.11 11.01
CA VAL A 104 4.15 -1.08 10.12
C VAL A 104 4.14 -1.60 8.69
N ASP A 105 3.61 -0.81 7.74
CA ASP A 105 3.50 -1.22 6.34
C ASP A 105 4.63 -0.64 5.48
N ILE A 106 4.69 0.68 5.33
CA ILE A 106 5.74 1.36 4.55
C ILE A 106 6.79 1.92 5.50
N ILE A 107 8.07 1.73 5.19
CA ILE A 107 9.18 2.36 5.90
C ILE A 107 10.04 3.10 4.88
N LEU A 108 10.23 4.40 5.09
CA LEU A 108 11.16 5.23 4.33
C LEU A 108 12.21 5.84 5.25
N GLN A 109 13.43 5.87 4.76
CA GLN A 109 14.55 6.47 5.45
C GLN A 109 15.25 7.43 4.51
N SER A 110 15.50 8.67 4.94
CA SER A 110 16.28 9.62 4.16
C SER A 110 17.75 9.23 4.10
N THR A 111 18.45 9.75 3.12
CA THR A 111 19.92 9.70 3.11
C THR A 111 20.45 10.55 4.27
N GLY A 112 21.34 9.97 5.07
CA GLY A 112 21.92 10.64 6.23
C GLY A 112 22.72 11.89 5.84
N ARG A 113 22.59 12.95 6.64
CA ARG A 113 23.36 14.19 6.55
C ARG A 113 23.82 14.56 7.94
N ASP A 114 25.09 14.98 8.05
CA ASP A 114 25.70 15.40 9.33
C ASP A 114 25.52 14.39 10.47
N GLY A 115 25.56 13.09 10.14
CA GLY A 115 25.37 12.00 11.09
C GLY A 115 23.93 11.81 11.56
N LYS A 116 22.96 12.41 10.90
CA LYS A 116 21.52 12.31 11.19
C LYS A 116 20.71 11.94 9.96
N LYS A 117 19.56 11.33 10.17
CA LYS A 117 18.60 10.98 9.13
C LYS A 117 17.17 11.07 9.66
N ASP A 118 16.22 11.08 8.74
CA ASP A 118 14.80 11.01 9.08
C ASP A 118 14.26 9.61 8.74
N ILE A 119 13.37 9.11 9.58
CA ILE A 119 12.69 7.83 9.36
C ILE A 119 11.19 8.10 9.41
N SER A 120 10.51 7.77 8.31
CA SER A 120 9.05 7.83 8.23
C SER A 120 8.50 6.43 8.04
N PHE A 121 7.36 6.16 8.64
CA PHE A 121 6.65 4.89 8.45
C PHE A 121 5.14 5.08 8.51
N THR A 122 4.40 4.12 7.96
CA THR A 122 2.94 4.11 8.04
C THR A 122 2.47 3.03 9.01
N CYS A 123 1.38 3.33 9.72
CA CYS A 123 0.61 2.38 10.52
C CYS A 123 -0.89 2.66 10.34
N SER A 124 -1.76 1.85 10.95
CA SER A 124 -3.19 2.16 10.99
C SER A 124 -3.46 3.43 11.81
N GLU A 125 -4.51 4.16 11.46
CA GLU A 125 -4.91 5.37 12.19
C GLU A 125 -5.20 5.07 13.67
N GLY A 126 -5.83 3.92 13.94
CA GLY A 126 -6.12 3.49 15.30
C GLY A 126 -4.90 3.20 16.18
N GLU A 127 -3.72 2.95 15.58
CA GLU A 127 -2.45 2.70 16.28
C GLU A 127 -1.57 3.95 16.39
N ALA A 128 -1.87 5.02 15.64
CA ALA A 128 -1.03 6.21 15.50
C ALA A 128 -0.69 6.88 16.83
N ASP A 129 -1.69 7.12 17.66
CA ASP A 129 -1.51 7.72 19.00
C ASP A 129 -0.61 6.87 19.91
N THR A 130 -0.77 5.55 19.84
CA THR A 130 0.05 4.62 20.64
C THR A 130 1.49 4.62 20.16
N ALA A 131 1.70 4.59 18.84
CA ALA A 131 3.02 4.67 18.22
C ALA A 131 3.73 5.98 18.60
N LEU A 132 3.02 7.10 18.47
CA LEU A 132 3.55 8.43 18.82
C LEU A 132 3.97 8.51 20.29
N ARG A 133 3.13 8.03 21.21
CA ARG A 133 3.44 8.00 22.66
C ARG A 133 4.65 7.14 22.97
N VAL A 134 4.68 5.91 22.49
CA VAL A 134 5.78 4.98 22.74
C VAL A 134 7.13 5.53 22.30
N LEU A 135 7.18 6.18 21.15
CA LEU A 135 8.39 6.80 20.64
C LEU A 135 8.83 7.99 21.49
N LYS A 136 7.91 8.90 21.85
CA LYS A 136 8.20 10.07 22.69
C LYS A 136 8.59 9.69 24.11
N ASP A 137 7.85 8.79 24.73
CA ASP A 137 8.08 8.34 26.12
C ASP A 137 9.40 7.57 26.27
N SER A 138 9.95 7.02 25.19
CA SER A 138 11.27 6.40 25.21
C SER A 138 12.39 7.36 25.59
N GLY A 139 12.16 8.69 25.46
CA GLY A 139 13.15 9.74 25.70
C GLY A 139 14.30 9.77 24.70
N LYS A 140 14.27 8.88 23.68
CA LYS A 140 15.34 8.74 22.67
C LYS A 140 15.09 9.56 21.42
N PHE A 141 13.83 9.88 21.13
CA PHE A 141 13.39 10.58 19.93
C PHE A 141 12.60 11.81 20.33
N GLN A 142 13.16 12.99 20.03
CA GLN A 142 12.57 14.26 20.46
C GLN A 142 11.57 14.79 19.44
N ASP A 143 11.90 14.69 18.16
CA ASP A 143 11.11 15.25 17.06
C ASP A 143 10.31 14.16 16.36
N VAL A 144 9.16 13.80 16.93
CA VAL A 144 8.23 12.81 16.35
C VAL A 144 6.93 13.50 15.99
N THR A 145 6.55 13.41 14.72
CA THR A 145 5.30 13.96 14.18
C THR A 145 4.39 12.85 13.66
N CYS A 146 3.09 13.12 13.62
CA CYS A 146 2.08 12.23 13.05
C CYS A 146 1.19 13.02 12.09
N ASP A 147 0.92 12.45 10.91
CA ASP A 147 -0.03 12.96 9.93
C ASP A 147 -1.12 11.90 9.69
N GLU A 148 -2.32 12.17 10.19
CA GLU A 148 -3.50 11.31 10.06
C GLU A 148 -4.41 11.75 8.90
N THR A 149 -4.03 12.78 8.16
CA THR A 149 -4.79 13.29 7.00
C THR A 149 -4.42 12.59 5.70
N CYS A 150 -3.90 11.38 5.81
CA CYS A 150 -3.34 10.62 4.70
C CYS A 150 -4.30 9.54 4.17
N ALA A 151 -4.09 9.18 2.92
CA ALA A 151 -4.59 7.95 2.32
C ALA A 151 -3.49 7.31 1.47
N LYS A 152 -3.52 6.00 1.38
CA LYS A 152 -2.65 5.22 0.51
C LYS A 152 -3.42 4.82 -0.74
N VAL A 153 -2.94 5.19 -1.92
CA VAL A 153 -3.48 4.75 -3.20
C VAL A 153 -2.44 3.88 -3.88
N SER A 154 -2.87 2.71 -4.35
CA SER A 154 -1.95 1.70 -4.87
C SER A 154 -2.46 1.10 -6.18
N ILE A 155 -1.52 0.80 -7.07
CA ILE A 155 -1.75 -0.05 -8.23
C ILE A 155 -1.13 -1.41 -8.00
N VAL A 156 -1.79 -2.47 -8.45
CA VAL A 156 -1.36 -3.85 -8.28
C VAL A 156 -1.35 -4.55 -9.64
N GLY A 157 -0.30 -5.31 -9.93
CA GLY A 157 -0.19 -6.15 -11.11
C GLY A 157 1.23 -6.66 -11.33
N ALA A 158 1.37 -7.96 -11.60
CA ALA A 158 2.67 -8.62 -11.84
C ALA A 158 3.39 -8.12 -13.10
N GLY A 159 2.67 -7.51 -14.06
CA GLY A 159 3.27 -6.97 -15.29
C GLY A 159 4.21 -5.79 -15.09
N MET A 160 4.23 -5.18 -13.91
CA MET A 160 5.13 -4.05 -13.60
C MET A 160 6.61 -4.44 -13.58
N GLN A 161 6.94 -5.70 -13.31
CA GLN A 161 8.32 -6.20 -13.30
C GLN A 161 8.99 -6.10 -14.69
N SER A 162 8.23 -6.30 -15.75
CA SER A 162 8.74 -6.40 -17.11
C SER A 162 8.47 -5.15 -17.97
N HIS A 163 7.71 -4.17 -17.47
CA HIS A 163 7.31 -3.00 -18.24
C HIS A 163 7.69 -1.71 -17.53
N SER A 164 8.61 -0.97 -18.14
CA SER A 164 8.97 0.38 -17.70
C SER A 164 7.83 1.37 -17.94
N GLY A 165 7.75 2.41 -17.10
CA GLY A 165 6.83 3.53 -17.30
C GLY A 165 5.48 3.43 -16.57
N VAL A 166 5.15 2.32 -15.94
CA VAL A 166 3.89 2.19 -15.15
C VAL A 166 3.85 3.22 -14.02
N ALA A 167 4.95 3.36 -13.26
CA ALA A 167 5.06 4.39 -12.22
C ALA A 167 4.87 5.80 -12.78
N SER A 168 5.47 6.09 -13.93
CA SER A 168 5.35 7.39 -14.60
C SER A 168 3.89 7.72 -14.94
N LYS A 169 3.14 6.76 -15.47
CA LYS A 169 1.71 6.95 -15.77
C LYS A 169 0.88 7.20 -14.50
N MET A 170 1.16 6.47 -13.42
CA MET A 170 0.49 6.72 -12.14
C MET A 170 0.77 8.14 -11.63
N PHE A 171 2.03 8.59 -11.68
CA PHE A 171 2.41 9.93 -11.23
C PHE A 171 1.86 11.01 -12.16
N GLU A 172 1.80 10.77 -13.47
CA GLU A 172 1.17 11.64 -14.44
C GLU A 172 -0.32 11.82 -14.15
N ALA A 173 -1.04 10.74 -13.87
CA ALA A 173 -2.46 10.80 -13.51
C ALA A 173 -2.69 11.67 -12.25
N LEU A 174 -1.85 11.51 -11.22
CA LEU A 174 -1.92 12.32 -10.00
C LEU A 174 -1.59 13.79 -10.29
N SER A 175 -0.52 14.05 -11.04
CA SER A 175 -0.08 15.40 -11.42
C SER A 175 -1.14 16.16 -12.23
N ASN A 176 -1.72 15.52 -13.25
CA ASN A 176 -2.76 16.12 -14.10
C ASN A 176 -4.03 16.46 -13.31
N ASN A 177 -4.21 15.84 -12.17
CA ASN A 177 -5.32 16.10 -11.26
C ASN A 177 -4.94 17.00 -10.06
N ASN A 178 -3.74 17.57 -10.07
CA ASN A 178 -3.21 18.45 -9.01
C ASN A 178 -3.22 17.76 -7.62
N ILE A 179 -2.84 16.46 -7.59
CA ILE A 179 -2.74 15.65 -6.38
C ILE A 179 -1.26 15.51 -6.02
N ASN A 180 -0.88 16.02 -4.84
CA ASN A 180 0.48 15.92 -4.37
C ASN A 180 0.78 14.56 -3.74
N ILE A 181 1.99 14.04 -3.97
CA ILE A 181 2.48 12.78 -3.42
C ILE A 181 3.36 13.08 -2.21
N LYS A 182 3.02 12.56 -1.04
CA LYS A 182 3.79 12.71 0.21
C LYS A 182 4.88 11.63 0.33
N MET A 183 4.56 10.38 -0.05
CA MET A 183 5.49 9.25 0.01
C MET A 183 5.22 8.30 -1.16
N ILE A 184 6.26 7.58 -1.58
CA ILE A 184 6.17 6.53 -2.61
C ILE A 184 6.81 5.27 -2.05
N SER A 185 6.18 4.12 -2.28
CA SER A 185 6.73 2.80 -2.03
C SER A 185 6.46 1.88 -3.20
N THR A 186 7.43 1.04 -3.55
CA THR A 186 7.32 0.11 -4.67
C THR A 186 7.73 -1.30 -4.26
N SER A 187 7.06 -2.29 -4.81
CA SER A 187 7.47 -3.68 -4.79
C SER A 187 7.43 -4.24 -6.22
N GLU A 188 7.66 -5.53 -6.39
CA GLU A 188 7.62 -6.19 -7.70
C GLU A 188 6.23 -6.11 -8.36
N ILE A 189 5.17 -6.13 -7.57
CA ILE A 189 3.78 -6.19 -8.06
C ILE A 189 2.90 -5.03 -7.56
N LYS A 190 3.49 -4.03 -6.91
CA LYS A 190 2.75 -2.91 -6.30
C LYS A 190 3.50 -1.60 -6.35
N ILE A 191 2.80 -0.51 -6.65
CA ILE A 191 3.27 0.86 -6.43
C ILE A 191 2.23 1.57 -5.57
N SER A 192 2.68 2.15 -4.46
CA SER A 192 1.82 2.87 -3.51
C SER A 192 2.26 4.32 -3.39
N CYS A 193 1.30 5.23 -3.39
CA CYS A 193 1.50 6.64 -3.07
C CYS A 193 0.69 7.02 -1.83
N ILE A 194 1.33 7.71 -0.90
CA ILE A 194 0.63 8.40 0.18
C ILE A 194 0.29 9.80 -0.30
N ILE A 195 -0.97 10.15 -0.21
CA ILE A 195 -1.55 11.43 -0.65
C ILE A 195 -2.44 12.02 0.44
N ASP A 196 -3.04 13.19 0.21
CA ASP A 196 -4.08 13.71 1.09
C ASP A 196 -5.34 12.83 0.99
N ARG A 197 -5.97 12.57 2.13
CA ARG A 197 -7.17 11.70 2.24
C ARG A 197 -8.33 12.24 1.40
N ASN A 198 -8.50 13.55 1.33
CA ASN A 198 -9.57 14.18 0.58
C ASN A 198 -9.47 13.92 -0.94
N ASP A 199 -8.26 13.64 -1.42
CA ASP A 199 -8.02 13.37 -2.83
C ASP A 199 -8.13 11.87 -3.19
N ALA A 200 -8.35 10.97 -2.22
CA ALA A 200 -8.26 9.53 -2.43
C ALA A 200 -9.20 9.00 -3.54
N ASP A 201 -10.47 9.42 -3.55
CA ASP A 201 -11.44 8.99 -4.56
C ASP A 201 -11.12 9.53 -5.96
N LYS A 202 -10.69 10.78 -6.02
CA LYS A 202 -10.25 11.44 -7.25
C LYS A 202 -9.00 10.77 -7.80
N ALA A 203 -8.04 10.42 -6.93
CA ALA A 203 -6.81 9.73 -7.30
C ALA A 203 -7.09 8.35 -7.90
N VAL A 204 -7.93 7.54 -7.25
CA VAL A 204 -8.32 6.21 -7.76
C VAL A 204 -8.95 6.31 -9.15
N SER A 205 -9.87 7.26 -9.34
CA SER A 205 -10.53 7.46 -10.63
C SER A 205 -9.54 7.89 -11.72
N ALA A 206 -8.67 8.87 -11.41
CA ALA A 206 -7.69 9.40 -12.36
C ALA A 206 -6.64 8.34 -12.77
N ILE A 207 -6.15 7.56 -11.80
CA ILE A 207 -5.19 6.47 -12.06
C ILE A 207 -5.87 5.37 -12.88
N HIS A 208 -7.11 5.00 -12.54
CA HIS A 208 -7.86 3.99 -13.28
C HIS A 208 -8.03 4.40 -14.75
N ASP A 209 -8.53 5.61 -15.01
CA ASP A 209 -8.77 6.10 -16.36
C ASP A 209 -7.44 6.17 -17.17
N MET A 210 -6.32 6.55 -16.54
CA MET A 210 -5.00 6.60 -17.20
C MET A 210 -4.43 5.22 -17.56
N LEU A 211 -4.75 4.18 -16.77
CA LEU A 211 -4.14 2.86 -16.92
C LEU A 211 -5.01 1.85 -17.68
N PHE A 212 -6.32 2.07 -17.75
CA PHE A 212 -7.25 1.11 -18.32
C PHE A 212 -8.05 1.63 -19.54
N ASP A 213 -7.98 2.94 -19.86
CA ASP A 213 -8.47 3.53 -21.09
C ASP A 213 -7.40 3.48 -22.19
#